data_672744087f71a5535ab99558d0029922
#
_entry.id   672744087f71a5535ab99558d0029922
#
_cell.length_a   1.000
_cell.length_b   1.000
_cell.length_c   1.000
_cell.angle_alpha   90.00
_cell.angle_beta   90.00
_cell.angle_gamma   90.00
#
_symmetry.space_group_name_H-M   'P 1'
#
loop_
_entity.id
_entity.type
_entity.pdbx_description
1 polymer ?
#
loop_
_entity_poly.entity_id
_entity_poly.type
_entity_poly.pdbx_seq_one_letter_code
_entity_poly.pdbx_strand_id
1 'polypeptide(L)'
;MSRFIELSHTIREGMKTFPGLPGPRSVLLFDHAGSERVYKGQAEFLIASLHLCGNTGTYVDSPYHRFREAPDLSALKLERLADLAFVKVRQRDRLGRGIGPSAFDGLSLKGKAVLVETGWSDRWQTQEYFDPNPFLTEDACRYLVDAGAVFVGIDSANIDDMSDLRRPAHTVLLGNGVTICEHMTNLAALQTNEGRLHAVPIAWQGGATFPVRAYVVLS
;
A
#
# COMPACT_ATOMS: atom_id res chain seq x y z
N MET A 1 -20.63 -17.12 4.63
CA MET A 1 -20.60 -15.66 4.39
C MET A 1 -19.16 -15.24 4.19
N SER A 2 -18.86 -14.51 3.11
CA SER A 2 -17.50 -13.99 2.89
C SER A 2 -17.09 -13.06 4.02
N ARG A 3 -15.86 -13.18 4.51
CA ARG A 3 -15.29 -12.34 5.56
C ARG A 3 -14.30 -11.35 4.94
N PHE A 4 -14.50 -10.06 5.20
CA PHE A 4 -13.60 -9.00 4.75
C PHE A 4 -12.58 -8.68 5.85
N ILE A 5 -11.31 -8.60 5.46
CA ILE A 5 -10.21 -8.18 6.34
C ILE A 5 -9.64 -6.88 5.78
N GLU A 6 -9.82 -5.78 6.52
CA GLU A 6 -9.25 -4.47 6.20
C GLU A 6 -7.72 -4.49 6.40
N LEU A 7 -6.97 -4.00 5.41
CA LEU A 7 -5.51 -3.97 5.43
C LEU A 7 -4.94 -2.56 5.26
N SER A 8 -5.77 -1.53 5.40
CA SER A 8 -5.37 -0.13 5.24
C SER A 8 -5.51 0.67 6.52
N HIS A 9 -4.62 1.63 6.72
CA HIS A 9 -4.76 2.64 7.75
C HIS A 9 -5.81 3.68 7.38
N THR A 10 -6.62 4.08 8.36
CA THR A 10 -7.56 5.19 8.20
C THR A 10 -6.80 6.50 8.01
N ILE A 11 -7.12 7.24 6.96
CA ILE A 11 -6.59 8.58 6.72
C ILE A 11 -7.25 9.56 7.69
N ARG A 12 -6.44 10.35 8.40
CA ARG A 12 -6.88 11.39 9.33
C ARG A 12 -6.15 12.69 9.03
N GLU A 13 -6.84 13.80 9.23
CA GLU A 13 -6.23 15.12 9.08
C GLU A 13 -4.97 15.27 9.93
N GLY A 14 -3.91 15.85 9.35
CA GLY A 14 -2.65 16.10 10.02
C GLY A 14 -1.78 14.86 10.31
N MET A 15 -2.20 13.65 9.90
CA MET A 15 -1.37 12.46 10.11
C MET A 15 -0.04 12.57 9.35
N LYS A 16 1.03 12.04 9.94
CA LYS A 16 2.32 11.90 9.25
C LYS A 16 2.25 10.72 8.30
N THR A 17 2.56 10.96 7.04
CA THR A 17 2.56 9.93 5.99
C THR A 17 3.97 9.52 5.61
N PHE A 18 4.86 10.48 5.42
CA PHE A 18 6.28 10.29 5.21
C PHE A 18 7.04 11.54 5.70
N PRO A 19 8.26 11.39 6.26
CA PRO A 19 9.05 12.54 6.70
C PRO A 19 9.27 13.56 5.59
N GLY A 20 8.95 14.83 5.87
CA GLY A 20 9.10 15.92 4.91
C GLY A 20 7.94 16.13 3.94
N LEU A 21 6.95 15.23 3.89
CA LEU A 21 5.74 15.42 3.09
C LEU A 21 4.59 16.01 3.93
N PRO A 22 3.73 16.86 3.32
CA PRO A 22 2.58 17.43 4.00
C PRO A 22 1.55 16.33 4.33
N GLY A 23 0.96 16.41 5.52
CA GLY A 23 -0.15 15.55 5.92
C GLY A 23 -1.45 15.88 5.17
N PRO A 24 -2.44 14.98 5.20
CA PRO A 24 -3.75 15.25 4.60
C PRO A 24 -4.45 16.42 5.28
N ARG A 25 -5.18 17.20 4.47
CA ARG A 25 -5.98 18.34 4.93
C ARG A 25 -7.35 18.29 4.28
N SER A 26 -8.39 18.37 5.10
CA SER A 26 -9.78 18.50 4.67
C SER A 26 -10.24 19.96 4.72
N VAL A 27 -10.99 20.39 3.72
CA VAL A 27 -11.61 21.72 3.67
C VAL A 27 -13.10 21.53 3.39
N LEU A 28 -13.94 21.95 4.32
CA LEU A 28 -15.39 21.96 4.13
C LEU A 28 -15.75 23.04 3.12
N LEU A 29 -16.44 22.66 2.06
CA LEU A 29 -17.01 23.56 1.05
C LEU A 29 -18.47 23.90 1.41
N PHE A 30 -19.24 22.88 1.84
CA PHE A 30 -20.55 23.00 2.42
C PHE A 30 -20.65 22.14 3.67
N ASP A 31 -21.03 22.69 4.79
CA ASP A 31 -21.50 21.96 5.96
C ASP A 31 -23.01 21.69 5.85
N HIS A 32 -23.54 20.87 6.74
CA HIS A 32 -24.98 20.54 6.75
C HIS A 32 -25.84 21.80 6.87
N ALA A 33 -25.56 22.67 7.83
CA ALA A 33 -26.33 23.89 8.08
C ALA A 33 -26.26 24.90 6.90
N GLY A 34 -25.09 24.99 6.23
CA GLY A 34 -24.93 25.84 5.06
C GLY A 34 -25.69 25.30 3.84
N SER A 35 -25.69 23.97 3.66
CA SER A 35 -26.41 23.33 2.56
C SER A 35 -27.92 23.36 2.77
N GLU A 36 -28.42 23.21 3.99
CA GLU A 36 -29.84 23.30 4.33
C GLU A 36 -30.46 24.60 3.80
N ARG A 37 -29.78 25.74 3.97
CA ARG A 37 -30.22 27.03 3.44
C ARG A 37 -30.38 27.06 1.93
N VAL A 38 -29.43 26.42 1.19
CA VAL A 38 -29.48 26.33 -0.28
C VAL A 38 -30.66 25.50 -0.71
N TYR A 39 -30.94 24.41 -0.01
CA TYR A 39 -32.05 23.48 -0.30
C TYR A 39 -33.34 23.83 0.39
N LYS A 40 -33.45 25.04 1.03
CA LYS A 40 -34.66 25.59 1.67
C LYS A 40 -35.26 24.62 2.69
N GLY A 41 -34.43 23.98 3.48
CA GLY A 41 -34.84 23.04 4.53
C GLY A 41 -35.35 21.68 4.01
N GLN A 42 -35.23 21.38 2.71
CA GLN A 42 -35.71 20.11 2.13
C GLN A 42 -34.64 19.01 2.13
N ALA A 43 -33.36 19.38 2.26
CA ALA A 43 -32.24 18.44 2.28
C ALA A 43 -30.99 19.10 2.91
N GLU A 44 -30.09 18.26 3.42
CA GLU A 44 -28.79 18.66 3.93
C GLU A 44 -27.71 17.78 3.30
N PHE A 45 -26.55 18.38 2.95
CA PHE A 45 -25.40 17.66 2.42
C PHE A 45 -24.10 18.22 3.00
N LEU A 46 -23.09 17.36 3.11
CA LEU A 46 -21.73 17.77 3.42
C LEU A 46 -20.87 17.57 2.18
N ILE A 47 -20.16 18.63 1.76
CA ILE A 47 -19.21 18.58 0.66
C ILE A 47 -17.87 19.10 1.18
N ALA A 48 -16.82 18.30 1.01
CA ALA A 48 -15.47 18.66 1.39
C ALA A 48 -14.49 18.39 0.25
N SER A 49 -13.41 19.15 0.20
CA SER A 49 -12.22 18.80 -0.59
C SER A 49 -11.19 18.12 0.32
N LEU A 50 -10.45 17.14 -0.22
CA LEU A 50 -9.36 16.49 0.45
C LEU A 50 -8.07 16.73 -0.32
N HIS A 51 -7.08 17.33 0.34
CA HIS A 51 -5.72 17.54 -0.17
C HIS A 51 -4.79 16.55 0.53
N LEU A 52 -4.08 15.74 -0.24
CA LEU A 52 -3.13 14.75 0.28
C LEU A 52 -2.00 14.48 -0.72
N CYS A 53 -0.87 13.99 -0.21
CA CYS A 53 0.18 13.40 -1.03
C CYS A 53 -0.21 11.99 -1.46
N GLY A 54 0.25 11.55 -2.63
CA GLY A 54 0.04 10.18 -3.10
C GLY A 54 0.53 9.12 -2.11
N ASN A 55 1.60 9.39 -1.38
CA ASN A 55 2.17 8.50 -0.36
C ASN A 55 1.49 8.64 1.01
N THR A 56 0.16 8.75 1.05
CA THR A 56 -0.61 8.93 2.28
C THR A 56 -1.25 7.62 2.75
N GLY A 57 -1.03 7.26 4.00
CA GLY A 57 -1.59 6.05 4.59
C GLY A 57 -1.09 4.79 3.88
N THR A 58 -1.95 3.81 3.67
CA THR A 58 -1.65 2.64 2.84
C THR A 58 -1.86 3.02 1.37
N TYR A 59 -0.84 2.87 0.54
CA TYR A 59 -0.87 3.29 -0.86
C TYR A 59 -0.19 2.29 -1.78
N VAL A 60 -0.46 2.40 -3.06
CA VAL A 60 0.23 1.64 -4.11
C VAL A 60 1.11 2.56 -4.94
N ASP A 61 2.21 1.99 -5.45
CA ASP A 61 3.12 2.60 -6.39
C ASP A 61 2.93 2.00 -7.79
N SER A 62 2.78 2.88 -8.77
CA SER A 62 2.87 2.51 -10.18
C SER A 62 4.34 2.53 -10.64
N PRO A 63 4.68 1.87 -11.76
CA PRO A 63 6.00 1.97 -12.36
C PRO A 63 6.48 3.40 -12.62
N TYR A 64 5.55 4.32 -12.90
CA TYR A 64 5.83 5.75 -13.08
C TYR A 64 6.47 6.41 -11.85
N HIS A 65 6.24 5.86 -10.64
CA HIS A 65 6.89 6.35 -9.42
C HIS A 65 8.42 6.31 -9.51
N ARG A 66 8.95 5.36 -10.25
CA ARG A 66 10.41 5.17 -10.39
C ARG A 66 10.94 5.52 -11.78
N PHE A 67 10.13 5.35 -12.83
CA PHE A 67 10.56 5.46 -14.23
C PHE A 67 9.66 6.41 -15.02
N ARG A 68 10.23 7.48 -15.58
CA ARG A 68 9.51 8.59 -16.22
C ARG A 68 8.57 8.19 -17.36
N GLU A 69 8.94 7.19 -18.15
CA GLU A 69 8.19 6.73 -19.32
C GLU A 69 7.36 5.46 -19.05
N ALA A 70 7.27 5.04 -17.78
CA ALA A 70 6.54 3.85 -17.40
C ALA A 70 5.05 4.16 -17.15
N PRO A 71 4.19 3.12 -17.09
CA PRO A 71 2.76 3.27 -16.79
C PRO A 71 2.50 3.97 -15.45
N ASP A 72 1.63 4.98 -15.47
CA ASP A 72 1.09 5.66 -14.28
C ASP A 72 -0.11 4.90 -13.69
N LEU A 73 -0.75 5.47 -12.66
CA LEU A 73 -1.89 4.85 -11.99
C LEU A 73 -3.09 4.60 -12.92
N SER A 74 -3.30 5.44 -13.94
CA SER A 74 -4.41 5.29 -14.87
C SER A 74 -4.20 4.14 -15.86
N ALA A 75 -2.95 3.74 -16.08
CA ALA A 75 -2.56 2.67 -16.99
C ALA A 75 -2.36 1.31 -16.31
N LEU A 76 -2.48 1.24 -14.96
CA LEU A 76 -2.39 -0.02 -14.24
C LEU A 76 -3.59 -0.93 -14.59
N LYS A 77 -3.29 -2.19 -14.90
CA LYS A 77 -4.31 -3.20 -15.19
C LYS A 77 -4.99 -3.68 -13.91
N LEU A 78 -6.33 -3.76 -13.92
CA LEU A 78 -7.11 -4.21 -12.75
C LEU A 78 -6.71 -5.62 -12.29
N GLU A 79 -6.31 -6.51 -13.21
CA GLU A 79 -5.85 -7.86 -12.90
C GLU A 79 -4.55 -7.89 -12.08
N ARG A 80 -3.88 -6.73 -11.92
CA ARG A 80 -2.70 -6.55 -11.05
C ARG A 80 -3.04 -5.91 -9.70
N LEU A 81 -4.31 -5.55 -9.47
CA LEU A 81 -4.76 -4.75 -8.32
C LEU A 81 -5.95 -5.37 -7.59
N ALA A 82 -6.73 -6.20 -8.26
CA ALA A 82 -7.97 -6.75 -7.74
C ALA A 82 -8.08 -8.25 -8.02
N ASP A 83 -8.86 -8.94 -7.18
CA ASP A 83 -9.10 -10.38 -7.25
C ASP A 83 -7.83 -11.24 -7.29
N LEU A 84 -6.77 -10.75 -6.64
CA LEU A 84 -5.48 -11.44 -6.62
C LEU A 84 -5.48 -12.56 -5.57
N ALA A 85 -5.15 -13.77 -5.99
CA ALA A 85 -4.68 -14.78 -5.05
C ALA A 85 -3.44 -14.25 -4.33
N PHE A 86 -3.27 -14.54 -3.05
CA PHE A 86 -2.14 -14.04 -2.28
C PHE A 86 -1.42 -15.13 -1.50
N VAL A 87 -0.19 -14.84 -1.11
CA VAL A 87 0.59 -15.59 -0.13
C VAL A 87 1.05 -14.62 0.94
N LYS A 88 0.72 -14.89 2.20
CA LYS A 88 1.24 -14.13 3.33
C LYS A 88 2.54 -14.78 3.83
N VAL A 89 3.58 -13.95 4.00
CA VAL A 89 4.90 -14.35 4.51
C VAL A 89 5.13 -13.65 5.86
N ARG A 90 5.19 -14.42 6.93
CA ARG A 90 5.37 -13.89 8.29
C ARG A 90 6.85 -13.69 8.60
N GLN A 91 7.23 -12.46 8.94
CA GLN A 91 8.60 -12.03 9.24
C GLN A 91 8.72 -11.21 10.54
N ARG A 92 7.76 -11.37 11.47
CA ARG A 92 7.71 -10.61 12.74
C ARG A 92 8.88 -10.88 13.67
N ASP A 93 9.36 -12.14 13.73
CA ASP A 93 10.32 -12.61 14.73
C ASP A 93 11.74 -12.74 14.16
N ARG A 94 12.01 -12.07 13.05
CA ARG A 94 13.29 -12.14 12.35
C ARG A 94 14.40 -11.36 13.07
N LEU A 95 15.63 -11.80 12.88
CA LEU A 95 16.82 -11.03 13.26
C LEU A 95 17.23 -10.09 12.12
N GLY A 96 17.52 -8.85 12.47
CA GLY A 96 17.90 -7.82 11.48
C GLY A 96 16.72 -7.24 10.69
N ARG A 97 16.96 -6.28 9.78
CA ARG A 97 15.93 -5.53 9.04
C ARG A 97 15.68 -6.05 7.61
N GLY A 98 16.74 -6.43 6.89
CA GLY A 98 16.66 -6.87 5.49
C GLY A 98 16.05 -8.27 5.34
N ILE A 99 14.97 -8.43 4.60
CA ILE A 99 14.29 -9.70 4.30
C ILE A 99 14.87 -10.25 3.01
N GLY A 100 15.61 -11.37 3.12
CA GLY A 100 16.26 -12.03 1.99
C GLY A 100 15.36 -13.02 1.25
N PRO A 101 15.86 -13.61 0.15
CA PRO A 101 15.09 -14.54 -0.70
C PRO A 101 14.63 -15.80 0.04
N SER A 102 15.38 -16.27 1.03
CA SER A 102 15.00 -17.49 1.79
C SER A 102 13.66 -17.38 2.53
N ALA A 103 13.15 -16.15 2.73
CA ALA A 103 11.81 -15.94 3.30
C ALA A 103 10.69 -16.46 2.37
N PHE A 104 10.98 -16.70 1.10
CA PHE A 104 10.02 -17.07 0.06
C PHE A 104 10.24 -18.48 -0.49
N ASP A 105 11.21 -19.23 0.06
CA ASP A 105 11.56 -20.56 -0.41
C ASP A 105 10.36 -21.52 -0.34
N GLY A 106 10.18 -22.29 -1.41
CA GLY A 106 9.12 -23.30 -1.52
C GLY A 106 7.71 -22.73 -1.73
N LEU A 107 7.54 -21.43 -1.86
CA LEU A 107 6.23 -20.81 -2.07
C LEU A 107 5.87 -20.74 -3.56
N SER A 108 4.61 -21.03 -3.89
CA SER A 108 4.08 -20.84 -5.24
C SER A 108 3.60 -19.41 -5.42
N LEU A 109 4.39 -18.57 -6.09
CA LEU A 109 4.19 -17.11 -6.17
C LEU A 109 3.67 -16.62 -7.52
N LYS A 110 3.73 -17.46 -8.56
CA LYS A 110 3.38 -17.06 -9.93
C LYS A 110 1.94 -16.55 -10.03
N GLY A 111 1.80 -15.31 -10.50
CA GLY A 111 0.51 -14.63 -10.66
C GLY A 111 -0.15 -14.20 -9.35
N LYS A 112 0.56 -14.24 -8.23
CA LYS A 112 0.00 -13.94 -6.91
C LYS A 112 0.54 -12.63 -6.34
N ALA A 113 -0.21 -12.08 -5.38
CA ALA A 113 0.28 -11.08 -4.46
C ALA A 113 1.09 -11.73 -3.33
N VAL A 114 2.19 -11.10 -2.94
CA VAL A 114 2.99 -11.48 -1.77
C VAL A 114 2.81 -10.43 -0.69
N LEU A 115 2.27 -10.81 0.46
CA LEU A 115 2.01 -9.93 1.61
C LEU A 115 3.02 -10.23 2.72
N VAL A 116 3.92 -9.30 2.98
CA VAL A 116 5.00 -9.46 3.95
C VAL A 116 4.60 -8.86 5.28
N GLU A 117 4.31 -9.71 6.26
CA GLU A 117 3.96 -9.33 7.63
C GLU A 117 5.22 -9.19 8.46
N THR A 118 5.65 -7.96 8.71
CA THR A 118 6.80 -7.66 9.59
C THR A 118 6.37 -7.32 11.02
N GLY A 119 5.11 -6.96 11.22
CA GLY A 119 4.58 -6.43 12.47
C GLY A 119 4.94 -4.97 12.70
N TRP A 120 5.57 -4.31 11.74
CA TRP A 120 6.00 -2.94 11.86
C TRP A 120 4.82 -1.95 11.95
N SER A 121 3.68 -2.29 11.37
CA SER A 121 2.44 -1.51 11.47
C SER A 121 1.98 -1.26 12.92
N ASP A 122 2.43 -2.06 13.89
CA ASP A 122 2.13 -1.84 15.32
C ASP A 122 2.74 -0.51 15.83
N ARG A 123 3.73 0.05 15.11
CA ARG A 123 4.37 1.36 15.38
C ARG A 123 3.77 2.52 14.61
N TRP A 124 2.70 2.29 13.85
CA TRP A 124 2.07 3.32 13.04
C TRP A 124 1.79 4.61 13.83
N GLN A 125 2.14 5.77 13.24
CA GLN A 125 2.02 7.11 13.84
C GLN A 125 2.95 7.36 15.04
N THR A 126 3.89 6.47 15.37
CA THR A 126 4.97 6.76 16.31
C THR A 126 6.18 7.36 15.57
N GLN A 127 7.12 7.91 16.33
CA GLN A 127 8.36 8.45 15.76
C GLN A 127 9.26 7.34 15.21
N GLU A 128 9.24 6.16 15.85
CA GLU A 128 10.04 5.00 15.48
C GLU A 128 9.53 4.26 14.24
N TYR A 129 8.36 4.64 13.69
CA TYR A 129 7.78 3.96 12.53
C TYR A 129 8.65 4.09 11.29
N PHE A 130 9.30 5.24 11.07
CA PHE A 130 10.01 5.51 9.82
C PHE A 130 11.44 4.96 9.78
N ASP A 131 12.15 4.86 10.91
CA ASP A 131 13.52 4.37 10.96
C ASP A 131 13.83 3.77 12.33
N PRO A 132 14.44 2.57 12.37
CA PRO A 132 14.90 1.71 11.26
C PRO A 132 13.81 0.71 10.81
N ASN A 133 13.27 0.87 9.62
CA ASN A 133 12.20 0.01 9.10
C ASN A 133 12.71 -1.34 8.58
N PRO A 134 11.91 -2.44 8.66
CA PRO A 134 12.13 -3.66 7.88
C PRO A 134 11.93 -3.42 6.39
N PHE A 135 12.69 -4.14 5.54
CA PHE A 135 12.68 -3.94 4.09
C PHE A 135 13.02 -5.24 3.34
N LEU A 136 12.74 -5.29 2.04
CA LEU A 136 13.17 -6.38 1.16
C LEU A 136 14.56 -6.09 0.61
N THR A 137 15.46 -7.09 0.65
CA THR A 137 16.75 -6.98 -0.03
C THR A 137 16.59 -7.00 -1.54
N GLU A 138 17.56 -6.48 -2.29
CA GLU A 138 17.58 -6.52 -3.75
C GLU A 138 17.42 -7.96 -4.26
N ASP A 139 18.13 -8.91 -3.67
CA ASP A 139 18.06 -10.33 -4.04
C ASP A 139 16.68 -10.93 -3.79
N ALA A 140 16.01 -10.53 -2.71
CA ALA A 140 14.62 -10.93 -2.45
C ALA A 140 13.67 -10.41 -3.54
N CYS A 141 13.85 -9.16 -3.96
CA CYS A 141 13.02 -8.57 -5.01
C CYS A 141 13.24 -9.26 -6.36
N ARG A 142 14.49 -9.58 -6.71
CA ARG A 142 14.81 -10.37 -7.91
C ARG A 142 14.17 -11.76 -7.86
N TYR A 143 14.28 -12.45 -6.73
CA TYR A 143 13.62 -13.74 -6.51
C TYR A 143 12.11 -13.66 -6.73
N LEU A 144 11.44 -12.63 -6.18
CA LEU A 144 9.99 -12.44 -6.32
C LEU A 144 9.58 -12.21 -7.78
N VAL A 145 10.37 -11.43 -8.53
CA VAL A 145 10.16 -11.20 -9.96
C VAL A 145 10.32 -12.50 -10.73
N ASP A 146 11.41 -13.25 -10.51
CA ASP A 146 11.71 -14.51 -11.19
C ASP A 146 10.66 -15.58 -10.87
N ALA A 147 10.15 -15.61 -9.65
CA ALA A 147 9.04 -16.47 -9.21
C ALA A 147 7.67 -16.06 -9.77
N GLY A 148 7.59 -14.91 -10.46
CA GLY A 148 6.39 -14.43 -11.14
C GLY A 148 5.36 -13.78 -10.22
N ALA A 149 5.75 -13.22 -9.08
CA ALA A 149 4.88 -12.39 -8.26
C ALA A 149 4.41 -11.16 -9.06
N VAL A 150 3.16 -10.72 -8.85
CA VAL A 150 2.57 -9.60 -9.61
C VAL A 150 2.30 -8.37 -8.75
N PHE A 151 2.33 -8.54 -7.44
CA PHE A 151 2.06 -7.53 -6.44
C PHE A 151 2.85 -7.86 -5.17
N VAL A 152 3.44 -6.88 -4.53
CA VAL A 152 4.12 -7.04 -3.23
C VAL A 152 3.59 -6.00 -2.26
N GLY A 153 3.01 -6.47 -1.16
CA GLY A 153 2.55 -5.62 -0.06
C GLY A 153 3.40 -5.82 1.20
N ILE A 154 3.65 -4.76 1.94
CA ILE A 154 4.42 -4.78 3.19
C ILE A 154 3.79 -3.87 4.24
N ASP A 155 3.81 -4.29 5.50
CA ASP A 155 3.34 -3.50 6.64
C ASP A 155 4.43 -2.62 7.26
N SER A 156 5.40 -2.21 6.45
CA SER A 156 6.54 -1.37 6.83
C SER A 156 6.44 0.04 6.25
N ALA A 157 7.26 0.95 6.77
CA ALA A 157 7.33 2.34 6.35
C ALA A 157 7.91 2.54 4.94
N ASN A 158 8.65 1.57 4.45
CA ASN A 158 9.18 1.55 3.09
C ASN A 158 9.60 0.13 2.73
N ILE A 159 9.49 -0.24 1.46
CA ILE A 159 9.92 -1.53 0.96
C ILE A 159 11.45 -1.63 0.84
N ASP A 160 12.13 -0.49 0.69
CA ASP A 160 13.59 -0.37 0.72
C ASP A 160 14.13 -0.03 2.12
N ASP A 161 15.42 -0.26 2.33
CA ASP A 161 16.19 0.45 3.34
C ASP A 161 16.23 1.94 2.97
N MET A 162 15.65 2.81 3.81
CA MET A 162 15.60 4.24 3.53
C MET A 162 16.97 4.90 3.50
N SER A 163 17.99 4.27 4.07
CA SER A 163 19.40 4.73 3.99
C SER A 163 20.07 4.40 2.64
N ASP A 164 19.54 3.41 1.88
CA ASP A 164 20.04 3.10 0.54
C ASP A 164 19.37 3.97 -0.53
N LEU A 165 20.08 5.00 -0.96
CA LEU A 165 19.58 5.97 -1.96
C LEU A 165 19.38 5.39 -3.35
N ARG A 166 19.87 4.17 -3.64
CA ARG A 166 19.65 3.48 -4.91
C ARG A 166 18.22 2.97 -5.04
N ARG A 167 17.52 2.76 -3.90
CA ARG A 167 16.16 2.21 -3.86
C ARG A 167 16.04 0.91 -4.67
N PRO A 168 16.78 -0.13 -4.33
CA PRO A 168 16.86 -1.35 -5.14
C PRO A 168 15.53 -2.10 -5.23
N ALA A 169 14.72 -2.15 -4.15
CA ALA A 169 13.43 -2.84 -4.17
C ALA A 169 12.44 -2.15 -5.13
N HIS A 170 12.27 -0.83 -5.02
CA HIS A 170 11.45 -0.08 -5.99
C HIS A 170 11.97 -0.27 -7.42
N THR A 171 13.29 -0.20 -7.61
CA THR A 171 13.90 -0.32 -8.94
C THR A 171 13.63 -1.68 -9.56
N VAL A 172 13.83 -2.78 -8.82
CA VAL A 172 13.63 -4.14 -9.31
C VAL A 172 12.15 -4.44 -9.53
N LEU A 173 11.31 -4.19 -8.53
CA LEU A 173 9.89 -4.57 -8.59
C LEU A 173 9.13 -3.75 -9.64
N LEU A 174 9.19 -2.42 -9.56
CA LEU A 174 8.47 -1.54 -10.50
C LEU A 174 9.02 -1.65 -11.91
N GLY A 175 10.34 -1.84 -12.08
CA GLY A 175 10.97 -2.06 -13.39
C GLY A 175 10.50 -3.33 -14.09
N ASN A 176 9.98 -4.31 -13.35
CA ASN A 176 9.41 -5.55 -13.87
C ASN A 176 7.87 -5.58 -13.80
N GLY A 177 7.23 -4.43 -13.58
CA GLY A 177 5.76 -4.30 -13.55
C GLY A 177 5.10 -4.98 -12.35
N VAL A 178 5.84 -5.21 -11.26
CA VAL A 178 5.29 -5.68 -9.99
C VAL A 178 4.82 -4.46 -9.20
N THR A 179 3.53 -4.38 -8.89
CA THR A 179 2.94 -3.30 -8.09
C THR A 179 3.41 -3.42 -6.64
N ILE A 180 3.77 -2.30 -6.03
CA ILE A 180 4.14 -2.22 -4.61
C ILE A 180 2.98 -1.62 -3.82
N CYS A 181 2.73 -2.12 -2.61
CA CYS A 181 1.82 -1.52 -1.64
C CYS A 181 2.53 -1.39 -0.29
N GLU A 182 2.71 -0.18 0.15
CA GLU A 182 3.39 0.14 1.41
C GLU A 182 2.41 0.53 2.51
N HIS A 183 2.90 0.55 3.76
CA HIS A 183 2.12 0.89 4.94
C HIS A 183 0.85 0.06 5.08
N MET A 184 0.88 -1.22 4.74
CA MET A 184 -0.23 -2.11 5.03
C MET A 184 -0.39 -2.30 6.55
N THR A 185 -1.53 -2.73 7.00
CA THR A 185 -1.79 -3.04 8.42
C THR A 185 -2.59 -4.32 8.55
N ASN A 186 -2.73 -4.79 9.80
CA ASN A 186 -3.59 -5.92 10.15
C ASN A 186 -3.31 -7.24 9.40
N LEU A 187 -2.10 -7.40 8.85
CA LEU A 187 -1.72 -8.64 8.15
C LEU A 187 -1.78 -9.87 9.05
N ALA A 188 -1.61 -9.69 10.36
CA ALA A 188 -1.74 -10.76 11.36
C ALA A 188 -3.15 -11.39 11.39
N ALA A 189 -4.18 -10.67 10.97
CA ALA A 189 -5.56 -11.17 10.91
C ALA A 189 -5.78 -12.19 9.77
N LEU A 190 -4.87 -12.24 8.80
CA LEU A 190 -4.89 -13.23 7.73
C LEU A 190 -4.32 -14.55 8.26
N GLN A 191 -5.18 -15.46 8.68
CA GLN A 191 -4.78 -16.78 9.24
C GLN A 191 -4.60 -17.85 8.15
N THR A 192 -5.02 -17.58 6.92
CA THR A 192 -4.96 -18.47 5.76
C THR A 192 -4.56 -17.65 4.51
N ASN A 193 -4.10 -18.34 3.48
CA ASN A 193 -3.87 -17.77 2.15
C ASN A 193 -5.08 -18.00 1.20
N GLU A 194 -6.21 -18.44 1.74
CA GLU A 194 -7.44 -18.65 0.98
C GLU A 194 -8.26 -17.36 0.94
N GLY A 195 -8.26 -16.73 -0.20
CA GLY A 195 -8.98 -15.45 -0.39
C GLY A 195 -8.45 -14.65 -1.56
N ARG A 196 -8.95 -13.42 -1.67
CA ARG A 196 -8.64 -12.50 -2.75
C ARG A 196 -8.26 -11.13 -2.21
N LEU A 197 -7.10 -10.63 -2.63
CA LEU A 197 -6.63 -9.29 -2.32
C LEU A 197 -7.21 -8.29 -3.32
N HIS A 198 -7.61 -7.13 -2.81
CA HIS A 198 -7.99 -5.96 -3.56
C HIS A 198 -7.26 -4.74 -3.02
N ALA A 199 -6.57 -3.98 -3.90
CA ALA A 199 -5.82 -2.78 -3.56
C ALA A 199 -5.81 -1.82 -4.76
N VAL A 200 -6.98 -1.33 -5.14
CA VAL A 200 -7.20 -0.53 -6.36
C VAL A 200 -7.16 0.96 -6.04
N PRO A 201 -6.20 1.74 -6.58
CA PRO A 201 -6.21 3.19 -6.48
C PRO A 201 -7.20 3.80 -7.47
N ILE A 202 -7.44 5.11 -7.38
CA ILE A 202 -8.11 5.86 -8.44
C ILE A 202 -7.28 5.82 -9.73
N ALA A 203 -7.94 5.86 -10.89
CA ALA A 203 -7.30 6.00 -12.18
C ALA A 203 -6.88 7.48 -12.37
N TRP A 204 -5.65 7.81 -11.95
CA TRP A 204 -5.13 9.17 -12.02
C TRP A 204 -4.02 9.27 -13.08
N GLN A 205 -4.31 10.02 -14.18
CA GLN A 205 -3.34 10.29 -15.23
C GLN A 205 -2.20 11.18 -14.69
N GLY A 206 -0.95 10.73 -14.85
CA GLY A 206 0.22 11.38 -14.28
C GLY A 206 0.42 11.08 -12.78
N GLY A 207 -0.45 10.27 -12.17
CA GLY A 207 -0.30 9.85 -10.79
C GLY A 207 0.73 8.73 -10.64
N ALA A 208 1.70 8.92 -9.75
CA ALA A 208 2.75 7.95 -9.47
C ALA A 208 2.35 6.97 -8.36
N THR A 209 1.74 7.51 -7.31
CA THR A 209 1.32 6.79 -6.10
C THR A 209 -0.05 7.29 -5.65
N PHE A 210 -0.86 6.46 -5.02
CA PHE A 210 -2.11 6.91 -4.41
C PHE A 210 -2.61 5.97 -3.32
N PRO A 211 -3.27 6.52 -2.27
CA PRO A 211 -3.90 5.73 -1.24
C PRO A 211 -4.89 4.70 -1.78
N VAL A 212 -4.93 3.57 -1.12
CA VAL A 212 -5.89 2.50 -1.41
C VAL A 212 -6.63 2.07 -0.15
N ARG A 213 -7.84 1.57 -0.31
CA ARG A 213 -8.46 0.74 0.70
C ARG A 213 -8.16 -0.72 0.38
N ALA A 214 -6.98 -1.18 0.79
CA ALA A 214 -6.57 -2.56 0.60
C ALA A 214 -7.35 -3.48 1.56
N TYR A 215 -7.87 -4.59 1.04
CA TYR A 215 -8.58 -5.59 1.85
C TYR A 215 -8.48 -6.97 1.22
N VAL A 216 -8.71 -7.99 2.02
CA VAL A 216 -8.85 -9.37 1.56
C VAL A 216 -10.28 -9.84 1.79
N VAL A 217 -10.83 -10.53 0.80
CA VAL A 217 -12.07 -11.30 0.91
C VAL A 217 -11.67 -12.76 1.13
N LEU A 218 -11.97 -13.29 2.32
CA LEU A 218 -11.77 -14.71 2.63
C LEU A 218 -12.97 -15.54 2.13
N SER A 219 -12.68 -16.71 1.59
CA SER A 219 -13.66 -17.68 1.10
C SER A 219 -14.41 -18.36 2.23
#